data_65bca53b3c41f86556c447b9f6880d07
#
_entry.id   65bca53b3c41f86556c447b9f6880d07
#
_cell.length_a   1.000
_cell.length_b   1.000
_cell.length_c   1.000
_cell.angle_alpha   90.00
_cell.angle_beta   90.00
_cell.angle_gamma   90.00
#
_symmetry.space_group_name_H-M   'P 1'
#
loop_
_entity.id
_entity.type
_entity.pdbx_description
1 polymer ?
#
loop_
_entity_poly.entity_id
_entity_poly.type
_entity_poly.pdbx_seq_one_letter_code
_entity_poly.pdbx_strand_id
1 'polypeptide(L)'
;MINGDIKLASIPVNGTNELIIKNINNATAINGGLMIGNGSSVYLSGKNSIFNGNISIDEDASMNLSVGNANVHANTITLKSDSWLNIDTSIKNWTQDYYTLLSSDTGISIADNSHIVQYNVLLTEGAESYVYTSLNDDDNKLISMLRWNNTKGMGYGTFNIEKDATLNIGVSLSDNLSPLLYDGWDGKSLTKSGNGTLILSATNNYTGNTEVKSGVLILAAPDALGRTEYLYLSRGAELDMNGYPQTISKLLTAAGSVLNIHGGSLILNNGGESAGTIAGDGSLNINGGMLDITGNNRNFSGVFTVNKGAHLAVSTADNLGTAFVDNYGTLTLNSTSAWQLTNNISGYGNVRKTGAGALNISDNAKWSGMTDIIQGTVILGNADSPVMLGSNQVIVEEQGKLSGFGGVAGNLSNSGIVDLTTYMPGNILTVGGNYTGRNGLILLQTETGGDNSKTDRLVIKGNASGSTRVAVTQAGGTGAETLNGIEVIHVSGNADNAEFIQTERITAGAYDYILKRGQGINSTNWYLISRKDIPVPQPEAVPENHDNNLRPEAGSYVASIAAANNLFVTNLYERQGQELYISHMTGEENEAGIWMYNKGKHNRWRDNSSQLRTRGIATLC
;
A
#
# COMPACT_ATOMS: atom_id res chain seq x y z
N MET A 1 59.15 35.11 -1.48
CA MET A 1 60.21 34.20 -1.97
C MET A 1 61.23 34.08 -0.88
N ILE A 2 61.56 32.88 -0.42
CA ILE A 2 62.61 32.61 0.55
C ILE A 2 63.82 32.14 -0.27
N ASN A 3 64.99 32.75 -0.06
CA ASN A 3 66.23 32.37 -0.72
C ASN A 3 67.13 31.64 0.26
N GLY A 4 67.50 30.42 -0.05
CA GLY A 4 68.34 29.54 0.76
C GLY A 4 67.58 28.39 1.42
N ASP A 5 68.30 27.41 1.91
CA ASP A 5 67.74 26.23 2.57
C ASP A 5 67.08 26.57 3.90
N ILE A 6 65.94 25.96 4.15
CA ILE A 6 65.29 25.94 5.47
C ILE A 6 65.81 24.70 6.19
N LYS A 7 66.49 24.91 7.35
CA LYS A 7 66.99 23.82 8.18
C LYS A 7 66.39 23.91 9.58
N LEU A 8 65.61 22.90 9.95
CA LEU A 8 65.26 22.67 11.32
C LEU A 8 66.33 21.78 11.97
N ALA A 9 67.08 22.34 12.90
CA ALA A 9 68.15 21.61 13.56
C ALA A 9 67.63 20.45 14.39
N SER A 10 68.43 19.37 14.48
CA SER A 10 68.13 18.25 15.40
C SER A 10 68.18 18.76 16.85
N ILE A 11 67.22 18.32 17.68
CA ILE A 11 67.10 18.74 19.07
C ILE A 11 67.47 17.56 19.97
N PRO A 12 68.28 17.81 21.04
CA PRO A 12 68.48 16.81 22.06
C PRO A 12 67.18 16.52 22.86
N VAL A 13 67.01 15.30 23.23
CA VAL A 13 65.86 14.71 23.95
C VAL A 13 65.11 15.75 24.83
N ASN A 14 63.77 15.93 24.56
CA ASN A 14 62.76 16.76 25.26
C ASN A 14 62.47 18.19 24.70
N GLY A 15 62.92 18.57 23.52
CA GLY A 15 62.47 19.78 22.88
C GLY A 15 61.67 19.49 21.58
N THR A 16 60.79 20.37 21.16
CA THR A 16 60.09 20.28 19.84
C THR A 16 60.33 21.54 19.05
N ASN A 17 60.90 21.40 17.84
CA ASN A 17 60.90 22.48 16.86
C ASN A 17 59.71 22.30 15.94
N GLU A 18 58.89 23.31 15.84
CA GLU A 18 57.74 23.31 14.95
C GLU A 18 57.86 24.43 13.91
N LEU A 19 57.65 24.09 12.66
CA LEU A 19 57.56 25.06 11.56
C LEU A 19 56.24 24.89 10.86
N ILE A 20 55.46 25.96 10.79
CA ILE A 20 54.19 25.98 10.07
C ILE A 20 54.35 26.87 8.84
N ILE A 21 54.29 26.29 7.66
CA ILE A 21 54.28 27.01 6.38
C ILE A 21 52.83 27.02 5.87
N LYS A 22 52.20 28.18 5.92
CA LYS A 22 50.82 28.39 5.40
C LYS A 22 50.90 29.19 4.13
N ASN A 23 50.41 28.64 3.03
CA ASN A 23 50.21 29.37 1.79
C ASN A 23 48.77 29.82 1.68
N ILE A 24 48.53 31.10 1.66
CA ILE A 24 47.17 31.64 1.71
C ILE A 24 46.51 31.74 0.34
N ASN A 25 47.23 31.95 -0.77
CA ASN A 25 46.56 32.12 -2.08
C ASN A 25 47.37 31.83 -3.37
N ASN A 26 48.65 31.49 -3.32
CA ASN A 26 49.46 31.23 -4.53
C ASN A 26 50.63 30.27 -4.24
N ALA A 27 51.18 29.68 -5.28
CA ALA A 27 52.38 28.84 -5.18
C ALA A 27 53.51 29.57 -4.42
N THR A 28 53.94 28.98 -3.29
CA THR A 28 55.12 29.51 -2.55
C THR A 28 56.35 28.85 -3.13
N ALA A 29 57.20 29.63 -3.78
CA ALA A 29 58.52 29.16 -4.20
C ALA A 29 59.60 29.48 -3.13
N ILE A 30 60.32 28.44 -2.77
CA ILE A 30 61.50 28.53 -1.90
C ILE A 30 62.71 28.16 -2.74
N ASN A 31 63.64 29.13 -2.91
CA ASN A 31 64.89 28.91 -3.67
C ASN A 31 65.90 28.19 -2.77
N GLY A 32 65.61 26.97 -2.42
CA GLY A 32 66.44 26.13 -1.56
C GLY A 32 65.72 24.85 -1.20
N GLY A 33 66.32 24.02 -0.40
CA GLY A 33 65.78 22.80 0.13
C GLY A 33 65.11 22.97 1.49
N LEU A 34 64.52 21.89 1.98
CA LEU A 34 63.96 21.76 3.33
C LEU A 34 64.62 20.55 4.02
N MET A 35 65.32 20.78 5.11
CA MET A 35 65.87 19.72 5.98
C MET A 35 65.14 19.73 7.33
N ILE A 36 64.50 18.63 7.64
CA ILE A 36 63.79 18.44 8.93
C ILE A 36 64.64 17.51 9.75
N GLY A 37 65.34 18.07 10.76
CA GLY A 37 66.23 17.33 11.64
C GLY A 37 65.47 16.56 12.72
N ASN A 38 66.16 15.62 13.35
CA ASN A 38 65.66 14.75 14.40
C ASN A 38 64.87 15.54 15.50
N GLY A 39 63.69 15.04 15.88
CA GLY A 39 62.81 15.66 16.86
C GLY A 39 62.02 16.90 16.35
N SER A 40 62.14 17.26 15.11
CA SER A 40 61.48 18.43 14.50
C SER A 40 60.23 18.07 13.73
N SER A 41 59.25 18.96 13.70
CA SER A 41 58.01 18.80 12.96
C SER A 41 57.77 19.95 12.00
N VAL A 42 57.31 19.63 10.77
CA VAL A 42 56.89 20.63 9.77
C VAL A 42 55.44 20.39 9.37
N TYR A 43 54.62 21.44 9.39
CA TYR A 43 53.24 21.44 8.90
C TYR A 43 53.21 22.25 7.59
N LEU A 44 52.91 21.60 6.49
CA LEU A 44 52.75 22.25 5.21
C LEU A 44 51.27 22.29 4.84
N SER A 45 50.68 23.47 4.89
CA SER A 45 49.32 23.73 4.49
C SER A 45 49.27 24.84 3.42
N GLY A 46 48.78 24.53 2.26
CA GLY A 46 48.64 25.47 1.13
C GLY A 46 48.79 24.76 -0.21
N LYS A 47 48.11 25.26 -1.22
CA LYS A 47 48.17 24.70 -2.57
C LYS A 47 49.53 25.08 -3.24
N ASN A 48 50.24 24.06 -3.72
CA ASN A 48 51.48 24.22 -4.52
C ASN A 48 52.67 24.92 -3.81
N SER A 49 53.18 24.31 -2.76
CA SER A 49 54.47 24.70 -2.17
C SER A 49 55.61 24.13 -3.02
N ILE A 50 56.45 24.99 -3.57
CA ILE A 50 57.55 24.61 -4.45
C ILE A 50 58.87 24.88 -3.76
N PHE A 51 59.72 23.85 -3.64
CA PHE A 51 61.12 23.92 -3.17
C PHE A 51 62.04 23.66 -4.36
N ASN A 52 62.85 24.64 -4.75
CA ASN A 52 63.79 24.48 -5.85
C ASN A 52 65.05 23.68 -5.45
N GLY A 53 65.06 23.12 -4.27
CA GLY A 53 66.06 22.21 -3.72
C GLY A 53 65.46 20.88 -3.29
N ASN A 54 66.18 20.16 -2.48
CA ASN A 54 65.77 18.84 -1.99
C ASN A 54 65.03 18.95 -0.64
N ILE A 55 64.10 18.01 -0.40
CA ILE A 55 63.48 17.82 0.89
C ILE A 55 64.05 16.55 1.54
N SER A 56 64.53 16.67 2.77
CA SER A 56 64.99 15.54 3.60
C SER A 56 64.31 15.56 4.95
N ILE A 57 63.75 14.42 5.33
CA ILE A 57 63.13 14.17 6.64
C ILE A 57 64.01 13.17 7.36
N ASP A 58 64.67 13.61 8.42
CA ASP A 58 65.59 12.79 9.20
C ASP A 58 64.85 11.84 10.18
N GLU A 59 65.61 10.95 10.83
CA GLU A 59 65.15 10.06 11.86
C GLU A 59 64.38 10.83 12.97
N ASP A 60 63.28 10.30 13.48
CA ASP A 60 62.35 10.93 14.47
C ASP A 60 61.83 12.33 14.05
N ALA A 61 62.04 12.75 12.84
CA ALA A 61 61.45 13.98 12.31
C ALA A 61 60.10 13.71 11.63
N SER A 62 59.22 14.72 11.61
CA SER A 62 57.91 14.57 11.02
C SER A 62 57.54 15.66 10.01
N MET A 63 56.90 15.25 8.93
CA MET A 63 56.21 16.14 8.00
C MET A 63 54.70 15.87 8.08
N ASN A 64 53.89 16.92 8.22
CA ASN A 64 52.42 16.85 8.31
C ASN A 64 51.79 17.50 7.09
N LEU A 65 50.98 16.76 6.38
CA LEU A 65 50.28 17.15 5.16
C LEU A 65 48.78 16.93 5.28
N SER A 66 47.99 17.74 4.55
CA SER A 66 46.52 17.54 4.47
C SER A 66 46.10 17.34 3.05
N VAL A 67 45.32 16.32 2.77
CA VAL A 67 44.75 16.04 1.44
C VAL A 67 43.89 17.22 0.96
N GLY A 68 44.10 17.66 -0.24
CA GLY A 68 43.41 18.80 -0.85
C GLY A 68 43.94 20.18 -0.43
N ASN A 69 44.77 20.25 0.60
CA ASN A 69 45.36 21.48 1.11
C ASN A 69 46.90 21.49 1.00
N ALA A 70 47.54 20.38 0.67
CA ALA A 70 48.97 20.28 0.47
C ALA A 70 49.25 19.68 -0.91
N ASN A 71 50.12 20.32 -1.66
CA ASN A 71 50.79 19.78 -2.84
C ASN A 71 52.22 20.36 -2.82
N VAL A 72 53.17 19.52 -2.45
CA VAL A 72 54.57 19.94 -2.25
C VAL A 72 55.40 19.37 -3.37
N HIS A 73 56.17 20.25 -4.03
CA HIS A 73 57.06 19.88 -5.11
C HIS A 73 58.52 20.21 -4.73
N ALA A 74 59.44 19.29 -5.03
CA ALA A 74 60.88 19.49 -4.82
C ALA A 74 61.72 18.72 -5.83
N ASN A 75 63.01 19.03 -5.99
CA ASN A 75 63.90 18.27 -6.89
C ASN A 75 63.96 16.79 -6.46
N THR A 76 64.28 16.54 -5.21
CA THR A 76 64.28 15.19 -4.59
C THR A 76 63.61 15.24 -3.26
N ILE A 77 62.86 14.18 -2.90
CA ILE A 77 62.25 14.02 -1.57
C ILE A 77 62.76 12.72 -0.97
N THR A 78 63.34 12.79 0.25
CA THR A 78 63.86 11.62 0.95
C THR A 78 63.30 11.54 2.35
N LEU A 79 62.61 10.43 2.65
CA LEU A 79 62.22 10.02 3.97
C LEU A 79 63.23 9.01 4.47
N LYS A 80 64.02 9.38 5.48
CA LYS A 80 65.04 8.49 6.07
C LYS A 80 64.37 7.48 7.04
N SER A 81 65.14 6.48 7.46
CA SER A 81 64.70 5.52 8.48
C SER A 81 64.07 6.22 9.66
N ASP A 82 63.00 5.62 10.20
CA ASP A 82 62.24 6.08 11.39
C ASP A 82 61.74 7.53 11.31
N SER A 83 61.64 8.09 10.09
CA SER A 83 60.97 9.36 9.84
C SER A 83 59.45 9.19 9.77
N TRP A 84 58.70 10.27 10.00
CA TRP A 84 57.25 10.26 10.05
C TRP A 84 56.64 11.15 8.96
N LEU A 85 55.69 10.62 8.21
CA LEU A 85 54.80 11.37 7.34
C LEU A 85 53.38 11.24 7.81
N ASN A 86 52.85 12.27 8.43
CA ASN A 86 51.48 12.31 8.92
C ASN A 86 50.57 12.95 7.88
N ILE A 87 49.53 12.22 7.50
CA ILE A 87 48.63 12.64 6.44
C ILE A 87 47.21 12.77 6.99
N ASP A 88 46.72 13.99 7.04
CA ASP A 88 45.31 14.28 7.34
C ASP A 88 44.47 14.04 6.08
N THR A 89 43.63 13.00 6.09
CA THR A 89 42.76 12.64 5.01
C THR A 89 41.32 13.15 5.22
N SER A 90 41.11 14.09 6.15
CA SER A 90 39.80 14.63 6.55
C SER A 90 39.24 15.65 5.55
N ILE A 91 39.31 15.34 4.27
CA ILE A 91 38.76 16.20 3.20
C ILE A 91 37.23 16.04 3.14
N LYS A 92 36.50 17.16 3.20
CA LYS A 92 35.02 17.17 3.16
C LYS A 92 34.45 17.05 1.75
N ASN A 93 35.20 17.48 0.73
CA ASN A 93 34.77 17.49 -0.67
C ASN A 93 35.80 16.77 -1.54
N TRP A 94 35.48 15.53 -1.88
CA TRP A 94 36.35 14.72 -2.75
C TRP A 94 35.91 14.91 -4.20
N THR A 95 36.64 15.77 -4.94
CA THR A 95 36.27 16.23 -6.30
C THR A 95 37.27 15.85 -7.40
N GLN A 96 38.32 15.11 -7.05
CA GLN A 96 39.36 14.65 -7.99
C GLN A 96 39.59 13.15 -7.80
N ASP A 97 40.00 12.46 -8.88
CA ASP A 97 40.29 11.02 -8.82
C ASP A 97 41.40 10.72 -7.80
N TYR A 98 42.39 11.59 -7.73
CA TYR A 98 43.45 11.56 -6.71
C TYR A 98 43.95 12.96 -6.37
N TYR A 99 44.50 13.12 -5.19
CA TYR A 99 45.21 14.31 -4.72
C TYR A 99 46.69 14.02 -4.62
N THR A 100 47.54 14.83 -5.29
CA THR A 100 49.00 14.77 -5.13
C THR A 100 49.38 15.48 -3.84
N LEU A 101 50.06 14.80 -2.95
CA LEU A 101 50.60 15.33 -1.69
C LEU A 101 52.05 15.79 -1.87
N LEU A 102 52.88 14.93 -2.46
CA LEU A 102 54.27 15.19 -2.79
C LEU A 102 54.50 14.90 -4.27
N SER A 103 55.37 15.70 -4.89
CA SER A 103 55.90 15.47 -6.25
C SER A 103 57.37 15.83 -6.31
N SER A 104 58.11 15.11 -7.16
CA SER A 104 59.55 15.28 -7.28
C SER A 104 60.01 15.19 -8.74
N ASP A 105 61.04 15.94 -9.13
CA ASP A 105 61.66 15.87 -10.45
C ASP A 105 62.45 14.57 -10.67
N THR A 106 63.10 14.07 -9.62
CA THR A 106 64.03 12.95 -9.72
C THR A 106 63.59 11.69 -8.95
N GLY A 107 62.53 11.77 -8.18
CA GLY A 107 61.93 10.67 -7.43
C GLY A 107 61.76 10.94 -5.94
N ILE A 108 60.89 10.16 -5.33
CA ILE A 108 60.61 10.13 -3.89
C ILE A 108 61.18 8.83 -3.31
N SER A 109 62.14 8.94 -2.40
CA SER A 109 62.75 7.79 -1.69
C SER A 109 62.18 7.69 -0.29
N ILE A 110 61.57 6.54 0.05
CA ILE A 110 61.01 6.25 1.35
C ILE A 110 61.75 5.01 1.90
N ALA A 111 62.44 5.16 3.01
CA ALA A 111 63.10 4.06 3.68
C ALA A 111 62.07 3.04 4.21
N ASP A 112 62.42 1.75 4.22
CA ASP A 112 61.51 0.64 4.57
C ASP A 112 60.87 0.75 5.99
N ASN A 113 61.57 1.38 6.91
CA ASN A 113 61.09 1.61 8.28
C ASN A 113 60.59 3.04 8.55
N SER A 114 60.34 3.82 7.50
CA SER A 114 59.65 5.10 7.62
C SER A 114 58.17 4.89 7.94
N HIS A 115 57.55 5.80 8.69
CA HIS A 115 56.18 5.73 9.17
C HIS A 115 55.29 6.65 8.33
N ILE A 116 54.44 6.10 7.48
CA ILE A 116 53.38 6.85 6.81
C ILE A 116 52.08 6.63 7.59
N VAL A 117 51.64 7.63 8.36
CA VAL A 117 50.44 7.56 9.19
C VAL A 117 49.34 8.40 8.59
N GLN A 118 48.18 7.78 8.37
CA GLN A 118 46.98 8.46 7.93
C GLN A 118 46.00 8.59 9.07
N TYR A 119 45.41 9.75 9.25
CA TYR A 119 44.31 9.96 10.18
C TYR A 119 43.17 10.71 9.49
N ASN A 120 41.93 10.48 9.96
CA ASN A 120 40.74 11.08 9.37
C ASN A 120 39.69 11.29 10.46
N VAL A 121 39.39 12.54 10.76
CA VAL A 121 38.41 12.93 11.82
C VAL A 121 36.94 12.77 11.35
N LEU A 122 36.72 12.44 10.08
CA LEU A 122 35.38 12.16 9.56
C LEU A 122 34.94 10.71 9.78
N LEU A 123 35.88 9.83 10.20
CA LEU A 123 35.62 8.42 10.48
C LEU A 123 35.16 8.21 11.91
N THR A 124 34.24 7.25 12.11
CA THR A 124 33.96 6.68 13.42
C THR A 124 35.18 5.90 13.92
N GLU A 125 35.50 6.00 15.21
CA GLU A 125 36.61 5.28 15.80
C GLU A 125 36.56 3.77 15.48
N GLY A 126 37.72 3.22 15.10
CA GLY A 126 37.85 1.82 14.71
C GLY A 126 37.35 1.47 13.32
N ALA A 127 36.83 2.44 12.53
CA ALA A 127 36.42 2.20 11.15
C ALA A 127 37.61 2.19 10.20
N GLU A 128 37.56 1.31 9.20
CA GLU A 128 38.54 1.27 8.13
C GLU A 128 38.50 2.56 7.28
N SER A 129 39.68 3.06 6.92
CA SER A 129 39.79 4.24 6.07
C SER A 129 39.28 3.97 4.66
N TYR A 130 38.49 4.88 4.11
CA TYR A 130 38.07 4.90 2.70
C TYR A 130 39.08 5.60 1.78
N VAL A 131 40.21 6.07 2.34
CA VAL A 131 41.31 6.72 1.61
C VAL A 131 42.55 5.82 1.63
N TYR A 132 43.23 5.77 0.49
CA TYR A 132 44.51 5.07 0.30
C TYR A 132 45.55 6.04 -0.21
N THR A 133 46.76 5.99 0.36
CA THR A 133 47.89 6.81 -0.07
C THR A 133 49.06 5.91 -0.47
N SER A 134 49.62 6.14 -1.66
CA SER A 134 50.78 5.40 -2.18
C SER A 134 51.59 6.23 -3.14
N LEU A 135 52.81 5.77 -3.42
CA LEU A 135 53.55 6.27 -4.58
C LEU A 135 52.85 5.87 -5.89
N ASN A 136 53.00 6.73 -6.90
CA ASN A 136 52.60 6.39 -8.27
C ASN A 136 53.61 5.42 -8.90
N ASP A 137 53.36 4.99 -10.17
CA ASP A 137 54.20 4.00 -10.86
C ASP A 137 55.65 4.45 -11.12
N ASP A 138 55.86 5.75 -11.24
CA ASP A 138 57.17 6.32 -11.51
C ASP A 138 57.92 6.73 -10.24
N ASP A 139 57.39 6.44 -9.06
CA ASP A 139 57.89 6.83 -7.74
C ASP A 139 58.20 8.34 -7.60
N ASN A 140 57.58 9.18 -8.43
CA ASN A 140 57.81 10.61 -8.44
C ASN A 140 56.65 11.43 -7.81
N LYS A 141 55.54 10.75 -7.40
CA LYS A 141 54.42 11.37 -6.72
C LYS A 141 53.89 10.49 -5.60
N LEU A 142 53.61 11.08 -4.44
CA LEU A 142 52.81 10.49 -3.41
C LEU A 142 51.38 11.01 -3.57
N ILE A 143 50.43 10.10 -3.80
CA ILE A 143 49.03 10.42 -4.12
C ILE A 143 48.10 9.79 -3.11
N SER A 144 47.01 10.49 -2.79
CA SER A 144 45.86 9.95 -2.04
C SER A 144 44.68 9.81 -2.96
N MET A 145 43.97 8.67 -2.86
CA MET A 145 42.77 8.35 -3.65
C MET A 145 41.73 7.65 -2.77
N LEU A 146 40.47 7.62 -3.23
CA LEU A 146 39.47 6.78 -2.61
C LEU A 146 39.84 5.30 -2.80
N ARG A 147 39.69 4.50 -1.77
CA ARG A 147 39.89 3.03 -1.88
C ARG A 147 38.92 2.40 -2.88
N TRP A 148 37.76 3.00 -3.09
CA TRP A 148 36.82 2.58 -4.14
C TRP A 148 37.48 2.49 -5.54
N ASN A 149 38.22 3.51 -5.90
CA ASN A 149 38.87 3.61 -7.22
C ASN A 149 40.28 3.01 -7.23
N ASN A 150 40.76 2.43 -6.14
CA ASN A 150 42.13 1.93 -6.01
C ASN A 150 42.30 0.58 -6.73
N THR A 151 43.21 0.55 -7.72
CA THR A 151 43.54 -0.65 -8.48
C THR A 151 44.85 -1.31 -8.02
N LYS A 152 45.63 -0.67 -7.15
CA LYS A 152 46.93 -1.18 -6.67
C LYS A 152 46.91 -1.72 -5.25
N GLY A 153 46.05 -1.21 -4.41
CA GLY A 153 45.86 -1.65 -3.04
C GLY A 153 44.48 -2.30 -2.82
N MET A 154 44.15 -2.58 -1.57
CA MET A 154 42.83 -3.14 -1.23
C MET A 154 41.75 -2.11 -1.50
N GLY A 155 40.87 -2.41 -2.47
CA GLY A 155 39.65 -1.68 -2.74
C GLY A 155 38.65 -1.83 -1.60
N TYR A 156 37.85 -0.79 -1.32
CA TYR A 156 36.88 -0.79 -0.24
C TYR A 156 35.70 0.13 -0.56
N GLY A 157 34.49 -0.35 -0.34
CA GLY A 157 33.24 0.33 -0.73
C GLY A 157 32.40 0.86 0.44
N THR A 158 32.92 0.85 1.69
CA THR A 158 32.20 1.36 2.85
C THR A 158 32.67 2.76 3.21
N PHE A 159 31.71 3.69 3.30
CA PHE A 159 31.92 5.05 3.79
C PHE A 159 31.29 5.18 5.18
N ASN A 160 32.15 5.09 6.19
CA ASN A 160 31.73 5.24 7.58
C ASN A 160 31.99 6.68 8.03
N ILE A 161 30.94 7.47 8.25
CA ILE A 161 31.03 8.90 8.51
C ILE A 161 30.63 9.20 9.94
N GLU A 162 31.52 9.87 10.69
CA GLU A 162 31.29 10.25 12.08
C GLU A 162 30.07 11.16 12.23
N LYS A 163 29.41 11.10 13.38
CA LYS A 163 28.29 11.97 13.70
C LYS A 163 28.69 13.46 13.50
N ASP A 164 27.79 14.24 12.94
CA ASP A 164 27.95 15.66 12.62
C ASP A 164 29.01 15.96 11.56
N ALA A 165 29.68 14.92 11.00
CA ALA A 165 30.59 15.05 9.87
C ALA A 165 29.84 14.88 8.53
N THR A 166 30.40 15.50 7.49
CA THR A 166 29.89 15.40 6.13
C THR A 166 31.04 15.13 5.16
N LEU A 167 30.85 14.13 4.29
CA LEU A 167 31.72 13.84 3.17
C LEU A 167 30.92 13.99 1.88
N ASN A 168 31.40 14.80 0.94
CA ASN A 168 30.87 14.91 -0.40
C ASN A 168 31.80 14.19 -1.39
N ILE A 169 31.28 13.25 -2.15
CA ILE A 169 31.98 12.57 -3.26
C ILE A 169 31.44 13.12 -4.57
N GLY A 170 32.29 13.91 -5.23
CA GLY A 170 32.03 14.55 -6.54
C GLY A 170 32.77 13.90 -7.71
N VAL A 171 33.33 12.71 -7.48
CA VAL A 171 33.93 11.89 -8.57
C VAL A 171 33.02 10.70 -8.85
N SER A 172 33.00 10.27 -10.10
CA SER A 172 32.18 9.12 -10.50
C SER A 172 32.73 7.82 -9.90
N LEU A 173 31.85 7.03 -9.31
CA LEU A 173 32.14 5.70 -8.79
C LEU A 173 31.72 4.65 -9.82
N SER A 174 32.67 3.81 -10.23
CA SER A 174 32.49 2.69 -11.17
C SER A 174 32.85 1.37 -10.49
N ASP A 175 32.47 0.25 -11.08
CA ASP A 175 32.88 -1.06 -10.59
C ASP A 175 34.41 -1.16 -10.53
N ASN A 176 34.93 -1.59 -9.39
CA ASN A 176 36.36 -1.80 -9.19
C ASN A 176 36.73 -3.21 -9.64
N LEU A 177 37.56 -3.31 -10.66
CA LEU A 177 38.02 -4.57 -11.21
C LEU A 177 39.34 -5.06 -10.59
N SER A 178 39.83 -4.44 -9.51
CA SER A 178 41.04 -4.87 -8.81
C SER A 178 40.90 -6.29 -8.27
N PRO A 179 41.93 -7.14 -8.38
CA PRO A 179 41.94 -8.44 -7.74
C PRO A 179 42.12 -8.36 -6.20
N LEU A 180 42.51 -7.19 -5.69
CA LEU A 180 42.73 -6.93 -4.27
C LEU A 180 41.56 -6.14 -3.69
N LEU A 181 40.58 -6.85 -3.14
CA LEU A 181 39.42 -6.25 -2.47
C LEU A 181 39.50 -6.53 -0.97
N TYR A 182 39.04 -5.56 -0.18
CA TYR A 182 38.86 -5.76 1.25
C TYR A 182 37.89 -6.90 1.50
N ASP A 183 38.13 -7.72 2.52
CA ASP A 183 37.35 -8.93 2.81
C ASP A 183 35.86 -8.64 2.87
N GLY A 184 35.09 -9.35 2.07
CA GLY A 184 33.65 -9.20 1.94
C GLY A 184 33.14 -8.07 1.04
N TRP A 185 33.97 -7.24 0.45
CA TRP A 185 33.53 -6.29 -0.57
C TRP A 185 33.53 -6.94 -1.97
N ASP A 186 32.45 -6.72 -2.71
CA ASP A 186 32.25 -7.31 -4.04
C ASP A 186 32.85 -6.47 -5.20
N GLY A 187 33.50 -5.35 -4.88
CA GLY A 187 34.08 -4.41 -5.86
C GLY A 187 33.08 -3.46 -6.50
N LYS A 188 31.80 -3.51 -6.17
CA LYS A 188 30.76 -2.75 -6.87
C LYS A 188 29.62 -2.24 -5.97
N SER A 189 29.50 -2.70 -4.72
CA SER A 189 28.44 -2.27 -3.80
C SER A 189 28.90 -1.14 -2.88
N LEU A 190 28.03 -0.16 -2.68
CA LEU A 190 28.25 0.97 -1.78
C LEU A 190 27.56 0.76 -0.45
N THR A 191 28.31 0.91 0.64
CA THR A 191 27.75 0.93 2.00
C THR A 191 28.01 2.28 2.66
N LYS A 192 26.94 2.98 3.08
CA LYS A 192 27.02 4.15 3.96
C LYS A 192 26.73 3.71 5.39
N SER A 193 27.67 3.95 6.29
CA SER A 193 27.54 3.69 7.73
C SER A 193 27.95 4.91 8.56
N GLY A 194 27.87 4.81 9.90
CA GLY A 194 28.08 5.95 10.81
C GLY A 194 26.91 6.94 10.76
N ASN A 195 26.81 7.80 11.79
CA ASN A 195 25.66 8.70 11.96
C ASN A 195 25.81 10.06 11.24
N GLY A 196 26.88 10.27 10.50
CA GLY A 196 27.10 11.47 9.70
C GLY A 196 26.46 11.39 8.31
N THR A 197 26.82 12.32 7.44
CA THR A 197 26.23 12.51 6.12
C THR A 197 27.21 12.17 5.00
N LEU A 198 26.81 11.33 4.07
CA LEU A 198 27.46 11.14 2.77
C LEU A 198 26.66 11.86 1.69
N ILE A 199 27.33 12.65 0.86
CA ILE A 199 26.75 13.30 -0.31
C ILE A 199 27.36 12.68 -1.56
N LEU A 200 26.54 12.24 -2.50
CA LEU A 200 26.97 11.80 -3.83
C LEU A 200 26.59 12.87 -4.85
N SER A 201 27.60 13.65 -5.30
CA SER A 201 27.39 14.79 -6.21
C SER A 201 27.90 14.55 -7.63
N ALA A 202 28.15 13.30 -7.99
CA ALA A 202 28.43 12.86 -9.36
C ALA A 202 27.44 11.79 -9.81
N THR A 203 27.17 11.75 -11.11
CA THR A 203 26.53 10.58 -11.73
C THR A 203 27.47 9.39 -11.62
N ASN A 204 26.97 8.28 -11.07
CA ASN A 204 27.72 7.05 -10.87
C ASN A 204 27.29 5.96 -11.87
N ASN A 205 28.10 4.94 -12.02
CA ASN A 205 27.80 3.82 -12.92
C ASN A 205 28.12 2.43 -12.33
N TYR A 206 28.42 2.37 -11.02
CA TYR A 206 28.58 1.09 -10.34
C TYR A 206 27.28 0.26 -10.41
N THR A 207 27.41 -1.07 -10.39
CA THR A 207 26.29 -1.99 -10.64
C THR A 207 25.86 -2.80 -9.43
N GLY A 208 26.56 -2.66 -8.30
CA GLY A 208 26.24 -3.39 -7.09
C GLY A 208 25.07 -2.80 -6.29
N ASN A 209 24.95 -3.22 -5.06
CA ASN A 209 23.93 -2.72 -4.13
C ASN A 209 24.32 -1.38 -3.55
N THR A 210 23.33 -0.60 -3.13
CA THR A 210 23.54 0.56 -2.27
C THR A 210 22.83 0.30 -0.92
N GLU A 211 23.61 0.28 0.16
CA GLU A 211 23.09 0.06 1.51
C GLU A 211 23.35 1.29 2.39
N VAL A 212 22.31 1.86 2.98
CA VAL A 212 22.41 2.89 4.02
C VAL A 212 22.10 2.24 5.35
N LYS A 213 23.15 1.93 6.12
CA LYS A 213 23.05 1.29 7.44
C LYS A 213 22.64 2.25 8.54
N SER A 214 23.14 3.48 8.49
CA SER A 214 22.84 4.54 9.46
C SER A 214 23.22 5.92 8.92
N GLY A 215 22.73 6.99 9.58
CA GLY A 215 22.96 8.37 9.17
C GLY A 215 22.22 8.71 7.88
N VAL A 216 22.75 9.67 7.13
CA VAL A 216 22.07 10.26 5.97
C VAL A 216 22.90 10.06 4.71
N LEU A 217 22.25 9.61 3.64
CA LEU A 217 22.76 9.66 2.27
C LEU A 217 21.99 10.73 1.50
N ILE A 218 22.69 11.74 0.98
CA ILE A 218 22.10 12.81 0.16
C ILE A 218 22.58 12.64 -1.28
N LEU A 219 21.64 12.71 -2.22
CA LEU A 219 21.95 12.68 -3.64
C LEU A 219 21.98 14.12 -4.17
N ALA A 220 23.03 14.46 -4.91
CA ALA A 220 23.23 15.79 -5.46
C ALA A 220 23.57 15.75 -6.98
N ALA A 221 23.20 14.65 -7.64
CA ALA A 221 23.27 14.48 -9.08
C ALA A 221 22.24 13.48 -9.58
N PRO A 222 21.81 13.56 -10.84
CA PRO A 222 21.04 12.49 -11.48
C PRO A 222 21.81 11.17 -11.46
N ASP A 223 21.11 10.05 -11.27
CA ASP A 223 21.67 8.70 -11.21
C ASP A 223 22.93 8.57 -10.31
N ALA A 224 22.94 9.32 -9.20
CA ALA A 224 24.01 9.26 -8.20
C ALA A 224 24.11 7.87 -7.53
N LEU A 225 23.05 7.07 -7.57
CA LEU A 225 23.04 5.68 -7.12
C LEU A 225 23.56 4.68 -8.17
N GLY A 226 24.07 5.17 -9.30
CA GLY A 226 24.53 4.31 -10.38
C GLY A 226 23.45 3.39 -10.94
N ARG A 227 23.80 2.13 -11.22
CA ARG A 227 22.89 1.08 -11.66
C ARG A 227 22.56 0.13 -10.51
N THR A 228 22.25 0.70 -9.34
CA THR A 228 21.98 -0.06 -8.10
C THR A 228 20.96 -1.18 -8.33
N GLU A 229 21.35 -2.42 -8.00
CA GLU A 229 20.47 -3.58 -8.06
C GLU A 229 19.46 -3.54 -6.91
N TYR A 230 19.93 -3.36 -5.68
CA TYR A 230 19.09 -3.23 -4.49
C TYR A 230 19.49 -1.97 -3.72
N LEU A 231 18.51 -1.11 -3.44
CA LEU A 231 18.66 -0.02 -2.48
C LEU A 231 18.12 -0.46 -1.13
N TYR A 232 19.01 -0.62 -0.15
CA TYR A 232 18.66 -1.01 1.22
C TYR A 232 18.72 0.20 2.14
N LEU A 233 17.63 0.49 2.86
CA LEU A 233 17.60 1.45 3.94
C LEU A 233 17.34 0.72 5.27
N SER A 234 18.35 0.64 6.13
CA SER A 234 18.23 0.04 7.46
C SER A 234 17.45 0.94 8.41
N ARG A 235 16.99 0.38 9.52
CA ARG A 235 16.28 1.15 10.53
C ARG A 235 17.10 2.34 11.02
N GLY A 236 16.52 3.52 11.03
CA GLY A 236 17.16 4.78 11.42
C GLY A 236 18.04 5.42 10.34
N ALA A 237 18.16 4.78 9.18
CA ALA A 237 18.83 5.36 8.02
C ALA A 237 17.90 6.29 7.24
N GLU A 238 18.47 7.30 6.61
CA GLU A 238 17.78 8.25 5.74
C GLU A 238 18.46 8.35 4.39
N LEU A 239 17.66 8.31 3.33
CA LEU A 239 18.05 8.71 1.98
C LEU A 239 17.25 9.95 1.58
N ASP A 240 17.95 11.02 1.22
CA ASP A 240 17.37 12.22 0.65
C ASP A 240 17.77 12.33 -0.83
N MET A 241 16.78 12.24 -1.72
CA MET A 241 16.97 12.38 -3.15
C MET A 241 17.22 13.82 -3.59
N ASN A 242 16.90 14.79 -2.73
CA ASN A 242 17.17 16.22 -2.94
C ASN A 242 16.75 16.73 -4.33
N GLY A 243 15.65 16.20 -4.86
CA GLY A 243 15.09 16.58 -6.16
C GLY A 243 15.70 15.91 -7.38
N TYR A 244 16.73 15.10 -7.24
CA TYR A 244 17.40 14.47 -8.38
C TYR A 244 16.75 13.14 -8.80
N PRO A 245 16.59 12.88 -10.11
CA PRO A 245 16.04 11.61 -10.59
C PRO A 245 17.03 10.46 -10.37
N GLN A 246 16.48 9.29 -10.01
CA GLN A 246 17.23 8.07 -9.78
C GLN A 246 16.53 6.88 -10.41
N THR A 247 17.31 5.97 -10.98
CA THR A 247 16.80 4.68 -11.48
C THR A 247 17.51 3.54 -10.77
N ILE A 248 16.75 2.65 -10.13
CA ILE A 248 17.26 1.47 -9.45
C ILE A 248 16.44 0.23 -9.83
N SER A 249 16.95 -0.96 -9.52
CA SER A 249 16.18 -2.17 -9.77
C SER A 249 15.12 -2.38 -8.68
N LYS A 250 15.51 -2.56 -7.42
CA LYS A 250 14.60 -2.81 -6.31
C LYS A 250 14.83 -1.89 -5.12
N LEU A 251 13.73 -1.53 -4.46
CA LEU A 251 13.71 -0.79 -3.21
C LEU A 251 13.42 -1.72 -2.03
N LEU A 252 14.26 -1.67 -0.99
CA LEU A 252 14.08 -2.43 0.26
C LEU A 252 14.28 -1.49 1.45
N THR A 253 13.22 -1.16 2.17
CA THR A 253 13.31 -0.25 3.32
C THR A 253 12.77 -0.88 4.58
N ALA A 254 13.57 -0.83 5.65
CA ALA A 254 13.17 -1.33 6.96
C ALA A 254 12.25 -0.34 7.69
N ALA A 255 11.39 -0.84 8.56
CA ALA A 255 10.57 0.01 9.42
C ALA A 255 11.43 0.96 10.26
N GLY A 256 11.09 2.26 10.23
CA GLY A 256 11.83 3.32 10.89
C GLY A 256 12.99 3.91 10.07
N SER A 257 13.14 3.53 8.80
CA SER A 257 13.95 4.28 7.84
C SER A 257 13.13 5.36 7.13
N VAL A 258 13.80 6.29 6.47
CA VAL A 258 13.17 7.40 5.71
C VAL A 258 13.76 7.46 4.31
N LEU A 259 12.86 7.45 3.32
CA LEU A 259 13.15 7.79 1.93
C LEU A 259 12.45 9.11 1.61
N ASN A 260 13.22 10.17 1.43
CA ASN A 260 12.72 11.50 1.09
C ASN A 260 12.92 11.77 -0.41
N ILE A 261 11.82 11.89 -1.16
CA ILE A 261 11.85 12.08 -2.62
C ILE A 261 12.07 13.54 -3.01
N HIS A 262 11.62 14.53 -2.18
CA HIS A 262 11.88 15.97 -2.34
C HIS A 262 11.71 16.50 -3.77
N GLY A 263 10.57 16.21 -4.43
CA GLY A 263 10.34 16.64 -5.81
C GLY A 263 11.09 15.84 -6.89
N GLY A 264 11.92 14.88 -6.50
CA GLY A 264 12.64 14.00 -7.42
C GLY A 264 11.76 12.95 -8.08
N SER A 265 12.38 12.09 -8.89
CA SER A 265 11.73 10.95 -9.52
C SER A 265 12.51 9.67 -9.22
N LEU A 266 11.90 8.73 -8.51
CA LEU A 266 12.47 7.39 -8.31
C LEU A 266 11.81 6.39 -9.24
N ILE A 267 12.62 5.72 -10.06
CA ILE A 267 12.17 4.67 -10.97
C ILE A 267 12.62 3.30 -10.44
N LEU A 268 11.66 2.39 -10.25
CA LEU A 268 11.88 1.02 -9.81
C LEU A 268 11.62 0.06 -10.98
N ASN A 269 12.66 -0.64 -11.46
CA ASN A 269 12.50 -1.56 -12.58
C ASN A 269 11.93 -2.92 -12.16
N ASN A 270 12.07 -3.32 -10.89
CA ASN A 270 11.62 -4.61 -10.34
C ASN A 270 10.89 -4.49 -8.98
N GLY A 271 10.32 -3.32 -8.67
CA GLY A 271 9.52 -3.12 -7.45
C GLY A 271 10.33 -3.16 -6.15
N GLY A 272 9.90 -4.00 -5.19
CA GLY A 272 10.56 -4.15 -3.89
C GLY A 272 9.60 -4.22 -2.72
N GLU A 273 10.10 -3.88 -1.52
CA GLU A 273 9.33 -3.85 -0.27
C GLU A 273 9.68 -2.57 0.50
N SER A 274 8.67 -1.82 0.92
CA SER A 274 8.85 -0.58 1.67
C SER A 274 8.08 -0.61 2.99
N ALA A 275 8.79 -0.94 4.08
CA ALA A 275 8.28 -0.83 5.44
C ALA A 275 8.69 0.48 6.13
N GLY A 276 9.63 1.21 5.55
CA GLY A 276 10.04 2.56 5.98
C GLY A 276 9.05 3.64 5.57
N THR A 277 9.34 4.87 5.95
CA THR A 277 8.55 6.04 5.55
C THR A 277 9.05 6.58 4.21
N ILE A 278 8.13 6.76 3.27
CA ILE A 278 8.34 7.56 2.05
C ILE A 278 7.75 8.94 2.31
N ALA A 279 8.49 9.99 2.00
CA ALA A 279 8.09 11.38 2.23
C ALA A 279 8.41 12.28 1.01
N GLY A 280 7.85 13.49 1.01
CA GLY A 280 8.06 14.48 -0.05
C GLY A 280 6.95 14.49 -1.11
N ASP A 281 7.20 15.18 -2.22
CA ASP A 281 6.21 15.52 -3.24
C ASP A 281 6.59 15.10 -4.67
N GLY A 282 7.62 14.28 -4.82
CA GLY A 282 8.08 13.80 -6.13
C GLY A 282 7.28 12.63 -6.69
N SER A 283 7.90 11.85 -7.57
CA SER A 283 7.26 10.69 -8.17
C SER A 283 7.99 9.38 -7.84
N LEU A 284 7.21 8.32 -7.65
CA LEU A 284 7.68 6.96 -7.53
C LEU A 284 7.05 6.11 -8.64
N ASN A 285 7.89 5.71 -9.60
CA ASN A 285 7.46 5.04 -10.82
C ASN A 285 7.83 3.55 -10.74
N ILE A 286 6.83 2.68 -10.72
CA ILE A 286 7.01 1.22 -10.71
C ILE A 286 6.92 0.75 -12.15
N ASN A 287 8.08 0.44 -12.77
CA ASN A 287 8.15 -0.01 -14.16
C ASN A 287 7.93 -1.51 -14.33
N GLY A 288 8.22 -2.29 -13.28
CA GLY A 288 8.05 -3.74 -13.29
C GLY A 288 8.11 -4.33 -11.89
N GLY A 289 7.84 -5.63 -11.80
CA GLY A 289 7.78 -6.32 -10.52
C GLY A 289 6.64 -5.85 -9.62
N MET A 290 6.72 -6.20 -8.36
CA MET A 290 5.76 -5.81 -7.32
C MET A 290 6.45 -4.93 -6.29
N LEU A 291 5.87 -3.77 -5.99
CA LEU A 291 6.20 -2.96 -4.84
C LEU A 291 5.13 -3.16 -3.76
N ASP A 292 5.54 -3.70 -2.62
CA ASP A 292 4.68 -3.84 -1.44
C ASP A 292 5.01 -2.74 -0.43
N ILE A 293 4.03 -1.90 -0.12
CA ILE A 293 4.19 -0.79 0.82
C ILE A 293 3.41 -1.07 2.10
N THR A 294 4.14 -1.22 3.19
CA THR A 294 3.57 -1.42 4.53
C THR A 294 3.90 -0.26 5.48
N GLY A 295 4.80 0.64 5.07
CA GLY A 295 5.22 1.81 5.84
C GLY A 295 4.15 2.90 5.92
N ASN A 296 4.31 3.80 6.90
CA ASN A 296 3.45 4.97 7.06
C ASN A 296 4.00 6.14 6.24
N ASN A 297 3.28 6.51 5.18
CA ASN A 297 3.68 7.52 4.21
C ASN A 297 2.78 8.77 4.23
N ARG A 298 2.20 9.12 5.38
CA ARG A 298 1.30 10.30 5.52
C ARG A 298 1.89 11.59 4.99
N ASN A 299 3.23 11.70 5.00
CA ASN A 299 3.98 12.86 4.52
C ASN A 299 4.37 12.76 3.03
N PHE A 300 3.88 11.75 2.32
CA PHE A 300 4.06 11.65 0.88
C PHE A 300 2.84 12.20 0.16
N SER A 301 3.04 13.27 -0.60
CA SER A 301 2.01 13.97 -1.37
C SER A 301 2.25 13.93 -2.89
N GLY A 302 3.21 13.14 -3.33
CA GLY A 302 3.60 13.02 -4.73
C GLY A 302 2.69 12.12 -5.57
N VAL A 303 3.29 11.39 -6.51
CA VAL A 303 2.58 10.51 -7.44
C VAL A 303 3.19 9.12 -7.42
N PHE A 304 2.35 8.10 -7.26
CA PHE A 304 2.68 6.72 -7.62
C PHE A 304 2.24 6.45 -9.04
N THR A 305 3.17 6.06 -9.91
CA THR A 305 2.86 5.59 -11.26
C THR A 305 3.10 4.09 -11.34
N VAL A 306 2.04 3.32 -11.59
CA VAL A 306 2.13 1.87 -11.75
C VAL A 306 2.07 1.55 -13.22
N ASN A 307 3.19 1.25 -13.85
CA ASN A 307 3.25 1.01 -15.28
C ASN A 307 2.70 -0.37 -15.66
N LYS A 308 2.43 -0.56 -16.95
CA LYS A 308 1.89 -1.83 -17.47
C LYS A 308 2.80 -3.00 -17.12
N GLY A 309 2.25 -4.03 -16.48
CA GLY A 309 2.98 -5.20 -16.01
C GLY A 309 3.57 -5.05 -14.59
N ALA A 310 3.56 -3.84 -14.04
CA ALA A 310 3.94 -3.59 -12.65
C ALA A 310 2.76 -3.77 -11.69
N HIS A 311 3.09 -3.93 -10.41
CA HIS A 311 2.12 -4.14 -9.35
C HIS A 311 2.47 -3.29 -8.11
N LEU A 312 1.51 -2.52 -7.62
CA LEU A 312 1.57 -1.83 -6.33
C LEU A 312 0.60 -2.48 -5.35
N ALA A 313 1.09 -2.87 -4.17
CA ALA A 313 0.26 -3.41 -3.10
C ALA A 313 0.33 -2.51 -1.86
N VAL A 314 -0.82 -2.23 -1.26
CA VAL A 314 -0.97 -1.41 -0.06
C VAL A 314 -2.06 -1.98 0.84
N SER A 315 -1.94 -1.79 2.16
CA SER A 315 -2.83 -2.39 3.15
C SER A 315 -3.64 -1.38 3.95
N THR A 316 -3.26 -0.10 3.94
CA THR A 316 -3.94 0.99 4.64
C THR A 316 -3.87 2.28 3.86
N ALA A 317 -4.73 3.24 4.20
CA ALA A 317 -4.67 4.60 3.63
C ALA A 317 -3.32 5.28 3.84
N ASP A 318 -2.71 5.05 5.00
CA ASP A 318 -1.42 5.64 5.37
C ASP A 318 -0.27 5.20 4.45
N ASN A 319 -0.38 4.04 3.80
CA ASN A 319 0.65 3.56 2.86
C ASN A 319 0.74 4.42 1.59
N LEU A 320 -0.37 5.02 1.17
CA LEU A 320 -0.41 5.93 0.02
C LEU A 320 -0.20 7.40 0.40
N GLY A 321 -0.34 7.74 1.69
CA GLY A 321 -0.34 9.14 2.11
C GLY A 321 -1.45 9.93 1.46
N THR A 322 -1.12 11.12 0.95
CA THR A 322 -2.05 11.97 0.17
C THR A 322 -1.75 11.94 -1.34
N ALA A 323 -0.91 11.01 -1.77
CA ALA A 323 -0.44 10.91 -3.14
C ALA A 323 -1.55 10.60 -4.15
N PHE A 324 -1.35 11.03 -5.40
CA PHE A 324 -2.08 10.54 -6.56
C PHE A 324 -1.58 9.15 -6.96
N VAL A 325 -2.45 8.34 -7.56
CA VAL A 325 -2.06 7.05 -8.13
C VAL A 325 -2.48 6.98 -9.59
N ASP A 326 -1.52 6.98 -10.49
CA ASP A 326 -1.73 6.74 -11.92
C ASP A 326 -1.49 5.25 -12.19
N ASN A 327 -2.58 4.47 -12.23
CA ASN A 327 -2.52 3.03 -12.36
C ASN A 327 -2.70 2.59 -13.83
N TYR A 328 -1.64 2.08 -14.43
CA TYR A 328 -1.64 1.43 -15.75
C TYR A 328 -1.32 -0.08 -15.66
N GLY A 329 -1.00 -0.56 -14.46
CA GLY A 329 -0.68 -1.95 -14.14
C GLY A 329 -1.73 -2.60 -13.25
N THR A 330 -1.32 -3.06 -12.08
CA THR A 330 -2.21 -3.64 -11.07
C THR A 330 -2.02 -2.93 -9.73
N LEU A 331 -3.12 -2.44 -9.15
CA LEU A 331 -3.16 -1.90 -7.80
C LEU A 331 -3.92 -2.86 -6.89
N THR A 332 -3.30 -3.35 -5.83
CA THR A 332 -3.98 -4.16 -4.80
C THR A 332 -4.21 -3.33 -3.54
N LEU A 333 -5.47 -3.24 -3.15
CA LEU A 333 -5.94 -2.59 -1.92
C LEU A 333 -6.33 -3.69 -0.92
N ASN A 334 -5.40 -4.05 -0.04
CA ASN A 334 -5.55 -5.15 0.92
C ASN A 334 -6.06 -4.62 2.27
N SER A 335 -7.34 -4.30 2.38
CA SER A 335 -7.91 -3.78 3.62
C SER A 335 -8.35 -4.91 4.58
N THR A 336 -7.75 -4.99 5.75
CA THR A 336 -8.19 -5.89 6.83
C THR A 336 -9.20 -5.23 7.77
N SER A 337 -9.24 -3.90 7.80
CA SER A 337 -10.19 -3.05 8.53
C SER A 337 -10.89 -2.08 7.58
N ALA A 338 -11.85 -1.32 8.08
CA ALA A 338 -12.51 -0.29 7.27
C ALA A 338 -11.51 0.79 6.83
N TRP A 339 -11.53 1.12 5.56
CA TRP A 339 -10.64 2.09 4.92
C TRP A 339 -11.46 3.04 4.04
N GLN A 340 -11.36 4.35 4.33
CA GLN A 340 -11.86 5.39 3.43
C GLN A 340 -10.77 5.72 2.40
N LEU A 341 -11.02 5.40 1.14
CA LEU A 341 -10.10 5.76 0.05
C LEU A 341 -10.23 7.24 -0.26
N THR A 342 -9.23 8.03 0.12
CA THR A 342 -9.19 9.50 -0.11
C THR A 342 -8.29 9.90 -1.27
N ASN A 343 -7.42 8.99 -1.72
CA ASN A 343 -6.49 9.23 -2.81
C ASN A 343 -7.22 9.32 -4.17
N ASN A 344 -6.79 10.23 -5.01
CA ASN A 344 -7.19 10.24 -6.41
C ASN A 344 -6.48 9.11 -7.15
N ILE A 345 -7.26 8.17 -7.69
CA ILE A 345 -6.74 7.05 -8.47
C ILE A 345 -7.31 7.14 -9.88
N SER A 346 -6.42 7.12 -10.88
CA SER A 346 -6.75 7.21 -12.29
C SER A 346 -6.12 6.08 -13.11
N GLY A 347 -6.31 6.07 -14.42
CA GLY A 347 -5.69 5.13 -15.36
C GLY A 347 -6.59 3.98 -15.78
N TYR A 348 -6.06 3.08 -16.61
CA TYR A 348 -6.77 1.93 -17.16
C TYR A 348 -6.26 0.58 -16.60
N GLY A 349 -5.41 0.62 -15.60
CA GLY A 349 -4.93 -0.57 -14.89
C GLY A 349 -6.00 -1.21 -14.01
N ASN A 350 -5.74 -2.44 -13.60
CA ASN A 350 -6.67 -3.22 -12.79
C ASN A 350 -6.55 -2.85 -11.31
N VAL A 351 -7.67 -2.90 -10.61
CA VAL A 351 -7.73 -2.73 -9.15
C VAL A 351 -8.25 -4.01 -8.52
N ARG A 352 -7.54 -4.51 -7.52
CA ARG A 352 -7.91 -5.72 -6.77
C ARG A 352 -8.18 -5.34 -5.31
N LYS A 353 -9.36 -5.62 -4.83
CA LYS A 353 -9.71 -5.50 -3.42
C LYS A 353 -9.54 -6.85 -2.73
N THR A 354 -8.64 -6.92 -1.76
CA THR A 354 -8.38 -8.09 -0.92
C THR A 354 -8.55 -7.74 0.57
N GLY A 355 -8.49 -8.75 1.44
CA GLY A 355 -8.69 -8.55 2.88
C GLY A 355 -10.17 -8.37 3.26
N ALA A 356 -10.52 -8.78 4.49
CA ALA A 356 -11.90 -8.87 4.95
C ALA A 356 -12.58 -7.52 5.28
N GLY A 357 -11.81 -6.44 5.36
CA GLY A 357 -12.31 -5.10 5.69
C GLY A 357 -13.11 -4.45 4.57
N ALA A 358 -13.78 -3.35 4.90
CA ALA A 358 -14.52 -2.55 3.95
C ALA A 358 -13.64 -1.46 3.32
N LEU A 359 -13.75 -1.27 2.02
CA LEU A 359 -13.17 -0.18 1.26
C LEU A 359 -14.29 0.77 0.83
N ASN A 360 -14.32 1.96 1.42
CA ASN A 360 -15.26 3.01 1.02
C ASN A 360 -14.67 3.82 -0.13
N ILE A 361 -15.40 3.91 -1.23
CA ILE A 361 -15.01 4.63 -2.45
C ILE A 361 -15.90 5.86 -2.61
N SER A 362 -15.28 6.99 -2.92
CA SER A 362 -15.93 8.24 -3.29
C SER A 362 -15.56 8.66 -4.73
N ASP A 363 -15.95 9.85 -5.16
CA ASP A 363 -15.79 10.32 -6.55
C ASP A 363 -14.33 10.48 -7.03
N ASN A 364 -13.38 10.25 -6.16
CA ASN A 364 -11.94 10.27 -6.46
C ASN A 364 -11.43 8.98 -7.16
N ALA A 365 -12.25 7.95 -7.26
CA ALA A 365 -11.92 6.66 -7.89
C ALA A 365 -12.27 6.67 -9.38
N LYS A 366 -11.32 7.08 -10.22
CA LYS A 366 -11.53 7.31 -11.67
C LYS A 366 -10.80 6.32 -12.60
N TRP A 367 -10.43 5.15 -12.09
CA TRP A 367 -9.83 4.13 -12.96
C TRP A 367 -10.89 3.47 -13.85
N SER A 368 -10.48 3.08 -15.06
CA SER A 368 -11.36 2.47 -16.06
C SER A 368 -11.06 0.98 -16.31
N GLY A 369 -10.00 0.45 -15.75
CA GLY A 369 -9.67 -0.97 -15.85
C GLY A 369 -10.62 -1.88 -15.07
N MET A 370 -10.31 -3.17 -15.02
CA MET A 370 -11.10 -4.14 -14.26
C MET A 370 -10.98 -3.89 -12.74
N THR A 371 -12.10 -4.04 -12.04
CA THR A 371 -12.12 -4.14 -10.56
C THR A 371 -12.49 -5.55 -10.13
N ASP A 372 -11.62 -6.19 -9.36
CA ASP A 372 -11.76 -7.55 -8.84
C ASP A 372 -11.93 -7.50 -7.31
N ILE A 373 -13.14 -7.80 -6.82
CA ILE A 373 -13.48 -7.82 -5.41
C ILE A 373 -13.35 -9.25 -4.90
N ILE A 374 -12.14 -9.60 -4.48
CA ILE A 374 -11.79 -10.98 -4.10
C ILE A 374 -12.31 -11.29 -2.70
N GLN A 375 -12.17 -10.35 -1.76
CA GLN A 375 -12.57 -10.54 -0.37
C GLN A 375 -12.95 -9.21 0.28
N GLY A 376 -13.90 -9.27 1.23
CA GLY A 376 -14.39 -8.11 1.97
C GLY A 376 -15.37 -7.27 1.15
N THR A 377 -15.56 -6.02 1.53
CA THR A 377 -16.62 -5.18 0.96
C THR A 377 -16.05 -3.98 0.22
N VAL A 378 -16.56 -3.69 -0.97
CA VAL A 378 -16.45 -2.37 -1.62
C VAL A 378 -17.79 -1.64 -1.42
N ILE A 379 -17.72 -0.44 -0.86
CA ILE A 379 -18.89 0.42 -0.62
C ILE A 379 -18.77 1.66 -1.51
N LEU A 380 -19.75 1.84 -2.40
CA LEU A 380 -19.81 2.96 -3.34
C LEU A 380 -20.57 4.13 -2.71
N GLY A 381 -19.94 5.27 -2.57
CA GLY A 381 -20.58 6.52 -2.16
C GLY A 381 -21.50 6.44 -0.95
N ASN A 382 -22.49 7.34 -0.95
CA ASN A 382 -23.59 7.38 -0.01
C ASN A 382 -24.86 7.96 -0.70
N ALA A 383 -25.97 8.09 0.04
CA ALA A 383 -27.23 8.57 -0.52
C ALA A 383 -27.15 9.97 -1.15
N ASP A 384 -26.36 10.87 -0.54
CA ASP A 384 -26.20 12.26 -1.00
C ASP A 384 -25.17 12.39 -2.14
N SER A 385 -24.25 11.42 -2.23
CA SER A 385 -23.15 11.40 -3.20
C SER A 385 -22.98 9.96 -3.73
N PRO A 386 -23.88 9.49 -4.61
CA PRO A 386 -23.76 8.18 -5.23
C PRO A 386 -22.55 8.13 -6.16
N VAL A 387 -21.87 6.99 -6.23
CA VAL A 387 -20.66 6.79 -7.04
C VAL A 387 -20.89 5.83 -8.18
N MET A 388 -20.56 6.26 -9.39
CA MET A 388 -20.48 5.39 -10.56
C MET A 388 -19.01 4.98 -10.77
N LEU A 389 -18.67 3.73 -10.38
CA LEU A 389 -17.34 3.18 -10.58
C LEU A 389 -17.04 3.02 -12.08
N GLY A 390 -15.96 3.67 -12.55
CA GLY A 390 -15.62 3.77 -13.98
C GLY A 390 -15.12 2.47 -14.62
N SER A 391 -14.97 1.39 -13.88
CA SER A 391 -14.44 0.11 -14.34
C SER A 391 -15.23 -0.47 -15.52
N ASN A 392 -14.50 -0.95 -16.54
CA ASN A 392 -15.09 -1.64 -17.69
C ASN A 392 -15.65 -3.02 -17.33
N GLN A 393 -15.14 -3.65 -16.27
CA GLN A 393 -15.58 -4.92 -15.71
C GLN A 393 -15.41 -4.88 -14.18
N VAL A 394 -16.46 -5.25 -13.45
CA VAL A 394 -16.39 -5.53 -12.02
C VAL A 394 -16.69 -7.01 -11.79
N ILE A 395 -15.85 -7.68 -11.03
CA ILE A 395 -16.03 -9.07 -10.61
C ILE A 395 -16.19 -9.09 -9.10
N VAL A 396 -17.28 -9.66 -8.63
CA VAL A 396 -17.51 -9.94 -7.21
C VAL A 396 -17.30 -11.42 -7.00
N GLU A 397 -16.17 -11.79 -6.40
CA GLU A 397 -15.84 -13.18 -6.12
C GLU A 397 -16.60 -13.72 -4.90
N GLU A 398 -16.55 -15.02 -4.64
CA GLU A 398 -17.36 -15.70 -3.61
C GLU A 398 -17.27 -15.05 -2.20
N GLN A 399 -16.09 -14.52 -1.82
CA GLN A 399 -15.88 -13.85 -0.54
C GLN A 399 -15.98 -12.32 -0.64
N GLY A 400 -16.27 -11.81 -1.84
CA GLY A 400 -16.42 -10.39 -2.14
C GLY A 400 -17.85 -9.91 -1.95
N LYS A 401 -17.97 -8.61 -1.64
CA LYS A 401 -19.24 -7.91 -1.51
C LYS A 401 -19.14 -6.54 -2.16
N LEU A 402 -20.11 -6.21 -3.01
CA LEU A 402 -20.32 -4.87 -3.55
C LEU A 402 -21.56 -4.27 -2.89
N SER A 403 -21.46 -3.05 -2.38
CA SER A 403 -22.54 -2.36 -1.68
C SER A 403 -22.49 -0.85 -1.93
N GLY A 404 -23.48 -0.11 -1.42
CA GLY A 404 -23.52 1.36 -1.46
C GLY A 404 -24.48 1.92 -2.48
N PHE A 405 -24.22 3.15 -2.94
CA PHE A 405 -25.12 3.92 -3.80
C PHE A 405 -24.45 4.26 -5.14
N GLY A 406 -25.19 4.13 -6.24
CA GLY A 406 -24.70 4.42 -7.57
C GLY A 406 -24.61 3.20 -8.47
N GLY A 407 -23.40 2.75 -8.84
CA GLY A 407 -23.27 1.57 -9.70
C GLY A 407 -21.91 1.37 -10.33
N VAL A 408 -21.87 0.60 -11.39
CA VAL A 408 -20.69 0.31 -12.21
C VAL A 408 -20.95 0.71 -13.66
N ALA A 409 -20.00 1.39 -14.29
CA ALA A 409 -20.14 1.86 -15.66
C ALA A 409 -20.10 0.72 -16.70
N GLY A 410 -19.31 -0.31 -16.43
CA GLY A 410 -19.13 -1.47 -17.30
C GLY A 410 -19.97 -2.68 -16.91
N ASN A 411 -19.40 -3.86 -17.16
CA ASN A 411 -20.04 -5.14 -16.85
C ASN A 411 -19.89 -5.51 -15.37
N LEU A 412 -20.86 -6.29 -14.87
CA LEU A 412 -20.80 -6.87 -13.51
C LEU A 412 -20.93 -8.38 -13.56
N SER A 413 -19.96 -9.11 -13.00
CA SER A 413 -20.01 -10.55 -12.78
C SER A 413 -20.13 -10.81 -11.28
N ASN A 414 -21.14 -11.58 -10.86
CA ASN A 414 -21.44 -11.79 -9.44
C ASN A 414 -21.38 -13.27 -9.05
N SER A 415 -20.32 -13.66 -8.35
CA SER A 415 -20.17 -14.94 -7.63
C SER A 415 -20.38 -14.79 -6.11
N GLY A 416 -20.28 -13.56 -5.60
CA GLY A 416 -20.36 -13.21 -4.17
C GLY A 416 -21.67 -12.52 -3.82
N ILE A 417 -21.59 -11.36 -3.18
CA ILE A 417 -22.76 -10.63 -2.69
C ILE A 417 -22.83 -9.24 -3.32
N VAL A 418 -23.96 -8.91 -3.92
CA VAL A 418 -24.35 -7.54 -4.31
C VAL A 418 -25.43 -7.09 -3.35
N ASP A 419 -25.12 -6.14 -2.49
CA ASP A 419 -25.98 -5.70 -1.40
C ASP A 419 -26.47 -4.27 -1.62
N LEU A 420 -27.74 -4.14 -1.95
CA LEU A 420 -28.41 -2.86 -2.12
C LEU A 420 -29.04 -2.35 -0.84
N THR A 421 -29.08 -3.21 0.22
CA THR A 421 -29.74 -2.83 1.47
C THR A 421 -29.05 -1.66 2.13
N THR A 422 -29.87 -0.69 2.55
CA THR A 422 -29.44 0.53 3.20
C THR A 422 -30.32 0.81 4.41
N TYR A 423 -30.28 2.02 4.95
CA TYR A 423 -31.14 2.37 6.08
C TYR A 423 -32.63 2.37 5.71
N MET A 424 -32.97 2.68 4.46
CA MET A 424 -34.36 2.69 3.94
C MET A 424 -34.39 2.12 2.54
N PRO A 425 -35.49 1.43 2.12
CA PRO A 425 -35.66 0.96 0.75
C PRO A 425 -35.75 2.12 -0.24
N GLY A 426 -35.36 1.85 -1.48
CA GLY A 426 -35.34 2.81 -2.58
C GLY A 426 -33.97 3.03 -3.19
N ASN A 427 -32.95 2.28 -2.75
CA ASN A 427 -31.64 2.32 -3.37
C ASN A 427 -31.66 1.70 -4.77
N ILE A 428 -30.91 2.31 -5.70
CA ILE A 428 -30.78 1.86 -7.08
C ILE A 428 -29.30 1.61 -7.37
N LEU A 429 -28.96 0.35 -7.65
CA LEU A 429 -27.65 0.00 -8.18
C LEU A 429 -27.73 -0.15 -9.70
N THR A 430 -26.96 0.65 -10.44
CA THR A 430 -26.94 0.61 -11.89
C THR A 430 -25.72 -0.16 -12.41
N VAL A 431 -25.96 -1.10 -13.34
CA VAL A 431 -24.94 -1.76 -14.16
C VAL A 431 -25.03 -1.19 -15.57
N GLY A 432 -24.03 -0.41 -15.96
CA GLY A 432 -24.00 0.27 -17.28
C GLY A 432 -23.83 -0.69 -18.47
N GLY A 433 -23.15 -1.82 -18.25
CA GLY A 433 -22.95 -2.90 -19.21
C GLY A 433 -23.82 -4.12 -18.94
N ASN A 434 -23.27 -5.30 -19.20
CA ASN A 434 -23.93 -6.59 -19.00
C ASN A 434 -23.78 -7.08 -17.55
N TYR A 435 -24.78 -7.86 -17.10
CA TYR A 435 -24.74 -8.58 -15.84
C TYR A 435 -24.60 -10.08 -16.08
N THR A 436 -23.70 -10.73 -15.34
CA THR A 436 -23.53 -12.19 -15.36
C THR A 436 -23.62 -12.75 -13.95
N GLY A 437 -24.71 -13.49 -13.68
CA GLY A 437 -24.86 -14.24 -12.43
C GLY A 437 -24.03 -15.51 -12.45
N ARG A 438 -23.22 -15.72 -11.42
CA ARG A 438 -22.42 -16.92 -11.17
C ARG A 438 -22.80 -17.55 -9.85
N ASN A 439 -24.11 -17.76 -9.65
CA ASN A 439 -24.70 -18.25 -8.40
C ASN A 439 -24.48 -17.31 -7.19
N GLY A 440 -24.15 -16.04 -7.43
CA GLY A 440 -24.03 -15.01 -6.39
C GLY A 440 -25.37 -14.65 -5.77
N LEU A 441 -25.33 -13.81 -4.75
CA LEU A 441 -26.50 -13.35 -4.00
C LEU A 441 -26.71 -11.86 -4.23
N ILE A 442 -27.96 -11.45 -4.45
CA ILE A 442 -28.42 -10.06 -4.39
C ILE A 442 -29.27 -9.89 -3.13
N LEU A 443 -28.96 -8.87 -2.33
CA LEU A 443 -29.75 -8.46 -1.17
C LEU A 443 -30.52 -7.19 -1.50
N LEU A 444 -31.82 -7.20 -1.27
CA LEU A 444 -32.74 -6.10 -1.52
C LEU A 444 -33.62 -5.84 -0.29
N GLN A 445 -34.06 -4.61 -0.11
CA GLN A 445 -35.09 -4.21 0.83
C GLN A 445 -36.33 -3.70 0.08
N THR A 446 -37.51 -4.04 0.56
CA THR A 446 -38.76 -3.64 -0.06
C THR A 446 -39.81 -3.33 1.02
N GLU A 447 -40.52 -2.21 0.87
CA GLU A 447 -41.81 -2.02 1.51
C GLU A 447 -42.80 -2.93 0.81
N THR A 448 -43.36 -3.92 1.51
CA THR A 448 -44.31 -4.87 0.89
C THR A 448 -45.71 -4.27 0.87
N GLY A 449 -46.18 -3.90 -0.30
CA GLY A 449 -47.47 -3.26 -0.57
C GLY A 449 -47.88 -3.50 -2.01
N GLY A 450 -48.57 -2.57 -2.66
CA GLY A 450 -48.94 -2.63 -4.07
C GLY A 450 -47.74 -2.26 -5.00
N ASP A 451 -47.99 -2.14 -6.29
CA ASP A 451 -46.97 -1.94 -7.34
C ASP A 451 -46.03 -0.74 -7.14
N ASN A 452 -46.50 0.31 -6.49
CA ASN A 452 -45.73 1.56 -6.23
C ASN A 452 -44.96 1.54 -4.91
N SER A 453 -44.80 0.39 -4.28
CA SER A 453 -44.05 0.25 -3.02
C SER A 453 -42.59 0.66 -3.21
N LYS A 454 -42.02 1.32 -2.19
CA LYS A 454 -40.59 1.64 -2.21
C LYS A 454 -39.79 0.36 -2.14
N THR A 455 -38.83 0.22 -3.04
CA THR A 455 -38.01 -0.98 -3.15
C THR A 455 -36.62 -0.63 -3.63
N ASP A 456 -35.63 -1.40 -3.20
CA ASP A 456 -34.31 -1.40 -3.81
C ASP A 456 -34.40 -2.02 -5.20
N ARG A 457 -33.58 -1.54 -6.13
CA ARG A 457 -33.66 -1.97 -7.52
C ARG A 457 -32.28 -2.13 -8.17
N LEU A 458 -32.07 -3.29 -8.78
CA LEU A 458 -30.94 -3.51 -9.68
C LEU A 458 -31.36 -3.12 -11.10
N VAL A 459 -30.66 -2.16 -11.70
CA VAL A 459 -30.91 -1.69 -13.08
C VAL A 459 -29.73 -2.09 -13.96
N ILE A 460 -29.99 -2.98 -14.92
CA ILE A 460 -29.01 -3.48 -15.89
C ILE A 460 -29.30 -2.84 -17.24
N LYS A 461 -28.40 -2.02 -17.75
CA LYS A 461 -28.56 -1.33 -19.05
C LYS A 461 -28.24 -2.24 -20.23
N GLY A 462 -27.37 -3.22 -20.06
CA GLY A 462 -27.03 -4.25 -21.06
C GLY A 462 -27.89 -5.51 -20.91
N ASN A 463 -27.29 -6.64 -21.25
CA ASN A 463 -27.92 -7.96 -21.15
C ASN A 463 -27.70 -8.57 -19.77
N ALA A 464 -28.62 -9.46 -19.38
CA ALA A 464 -28.44 -10.30 -18.18
C ALA A 464 -28.30 -11.77 -18.57
N SER A 465 -27.45 -12.52 -17.86
CA SER A 465 -27.24 -13.95 -18.07
C SER A 465 -26.83 -14.67 -16.78
N GLY A 466 -26.94 -16.00 -16.77
CA GLY A 466 -26.54 -16.85 -15.66
C GLY A 466 -27.54 -16.86 -14.50
N SER A 467 -27.23 -17.60 -13.45
CA SER A 467 -28.10 -17.79 -12.29
C SER A 467 -27.66 -16.91 -11.11
N THR A 468 -28.64 -16.30 -10.43
CA THR A 468 -28.41 -15.40 -9.29
C THR A 468 -29.48 -15.64 -8.22
N ARG A 469 -29.05 -15.78 -6.98
CA ARG A 469 -29.94 -15.87 -5.83
C ARG A 469 -30.37 -14.46 -5.40
N VAL A 470 -31.62 -14.29 -5.00
CA VAL A 470 -32.17 -13.01 -4.57
C VAL A 470 -32.86 -13.19 -3.21
N ALA A 471 -32.36 -12.48 -2.21
CA ALA A 471 -32.98 -12.36 -0.90
C ALA A 471 -33.60 -10.97 -0.75
N VAL A 472 -34.87 -10.92 -0.34
CA VAL A 472 -35.60 -9.67 -0.16
C VAL A 472 -36.03 -9.55 1.31
N THR A 473 -35.54 -8.51 1.96
CA THR A 473 -35.93 -8.19 3.34
C THR A 473 -37.13 -7.24 3.32
N GLN A 474 -38.16 -7.57 4.08
CA GLN A 474 -39.29 -6.68 4.31
C GLN A 474 -38.84 -5.51 5.19
N ALA A 475 -38.97 -4.28 4.68
CA ALA A 475 -38.59 -3.04 5.38
C ALA A 475 -39.82 -2.16 5.67
N GLY A 476 -40.96 -2.79 5.95
CA GLY A 476 -42.24 -2.13 6.22
C GLY A 476 -43.34 -2.59 5.25
N GLY A 477 -44.52 -1.96 5.35
CA GLY A 477 -45.69 -2.30 4.58
C GLY A 477 -46.59 -3.34 5.25
N THR A 478 -47.90 -3.25 4.97
CA THR A 478 -48.93 -4.12 5.56
C THR A 478 -49.39 -5.25 4.65
N GLY A 479 -48.78 -5.33 3.47
CA GLY A 479 -49.18 -6.21 2.37
C GLY A 479 -50.39 -5.66 1.60
N ALA A 480 -50.34 -5.81 0.29
CA ALA A 480 -51.44 -5.47 -0.59
C ALA A 480 -51.41 -6.34 -1.85
N GLU A 481 -52.51 -6.35 -2.59
CA GLU A 481 -52.56 -6.95 -3.88
C GLU A 481 -51.72 -6.15 -4.88
N THR A 482 -50.89 -6.85 -5.66
CA THR A 482 -50.15 -6.26 -6.78
C THR A 482 -50.91 -6.47 -8.07
N LEU A 483 -50.94 -5.47 -8.94
CA LEU A 483 -51.48 -5.56 -10.29
C LEU A 483 -50.44 -6.01 -11.30
N ASN A 484 -49.32 -5.29 -11.38
CA ASN A 484 -48.19 -5.56 -12.26
C ASN A 484 -46.98 -6.13 -11.48
N GLY A 485 -46.98 -5.96 -10.16
CA GLY A 485 -45.87 -6.33 -9.30
C GLY A 485 -44.89 -5.18 -8.98
N ILE A 486 -44.12 -5.35 -7.93
CA ILE A 486 -43.07 -4.40 -7.51
C ILE A 486 -41.79 -4.75 -8.28
N GLU A 487 -41.37 -3.89 -9.20
CA GLU A 487 -40.14 -4.10 -9.99
C GLU A 487 -38.89 -4.01 -9.13
N VAL A 488 -38.15 -5.11 -9.02
CA VAL A 488 -36.90 -5.18 -8.24
C VAL A 488 -35.65 -5.36 -9.11
N ILE A 489 -35.80 -5.90 -10.33
CA ILE A 489 -34.73 -6.03 -11.30
C ILE A 489 -35.22 -5.58 -12.66
N HIS A 490 -34.54 -4.57 -13.20
CA HIS A 490 -34.80 -4.04 -14.53
C HIS A 490 -33.65 -4.39 -15.48
N VAL A 491 -33.97 -4.97 -16.67
CA VAL A 491 -32.99 -5.29 -17.69
C VAL A 491 -33.42 -4.63 -19.00
N SER A 492 -32.63 -3.68 -19.49
CA SER A 492 -32.92 -2.97 -20.74
C SER A 492 -32.60 -3.79 -22.00
N GLY A 493 -31.66 -4.74 -21.88
CA GLY A 493 -31.25 -5.64 -22.94
C GLY A 493 -31.94 -7.00 -22.90
N ASN A 494 -31.29 -8.03 -23.46
CA ASN A 494 -31.80 -9.40 -23.45
C ASN A 494 -31.55 -10.06 -22.09
N ALA A 495 -32.52 -10.84 -21.59
CA ALA A 495 -32.44 -11.57 -20.32
C ALA A 495 -32.87 -13.05 -20.48
N ASP A 496 -32.88 -13.62 -21.71
CA ASP A 496 -33.37 -14.98 -21.94
C ASP A 496 -32.54 -16.06 -21.24
N ASN A 497 -31.25 -15.80 -21.04
CA ASN A 497 -30.31 -16.69 -20.37
C ASN A 497 -30.09 -16.32 -18.89
N ALA A 498 -30.92 -15.44 -18.33
CA ALA A 498 -30.82 -15.02 -16.92
C ALA A 498 -31.87 -15.70 -16.06
N GLU A 499 -31.48 -16.11 -14.89
CA GLU A 499 -32.35 -16.67 -13.86
C GLU A 499 -32.10 -15.97 -12.53
N PHE A 500 -33.15 -15.36 -11.96
CA PHE A 500 -33.10 -14.78 -10.61
C PHE A 500 -34.01 -15.60 -9.70
N ILE A 501 -33.43 -16.22 -8.67
CA ILE A 501 -34.08 -17.23 -7.82
C ILE A 501 -34.27 -16.65 -6.44
N GLN A 502 -35.51 -16.56 -5.99
CA GLN A 502 -35.85 -16.17 -4.61
C GLN A 502 -35.32 -17.20 -3.61
N THR A 503 -34.63 -16.74 -2.57
CA THR A 503 -34.07 -17.64 -1.52
C THR A 503 -34.98 -17.82 -0.33
N GLU A 504 -35.78 -16.82 0.01
CA GLU A 504 -36.59 -16.79 1.24
C GLU A 504 -38.03 -16.40 0.94
N ARG A 505 -38.93 -16.84 1.79
CA ARG A 505 -40.33 -16.47 1.72
C ARG A 505 -40.52 -15.01 2.14
N ILE A 506 -41.24 -14.24 1.35
CA ILE A 506 -41.53 -12.83 1.61
C ILE A 506 -43.00 -12.69 1.94
N THR A 507 -43.33 -12.26 3.16
CA THR A 507 -44.72 -12.19 3.65
C THR A 507 -45.04 -10.81 4.21
N ALA A 508 -46.22 -10.28 3.94
CA ALA A 508 -46.75 -9.09 4.61
C ALA A 508 -48.27 -9.13 4.71
N GLY A 509 -48.81 -8.86 5.88
CA GLY A 509 -50.23 -8.97 6.11
C GLY A 509 -50.78 -10.35 5.73
N ALA A 510 -51.76 -10.38 4.86
CA ALA A 510 -52.36 -11.61 4.34
C ALA A 510 -51.72 -12.16 3.06
N TYR A 511 -50.64 -11.50 2.57
CA TYR A 511 -50.08 -11.79 1.26
C TYR A 511 -48.70 -12.44 1.32
N ASP A 512 -48.47 -13.38 0.39
CA ASP A 512 -47.15 -13.93 0.05
C ASP A 512 -46.67 -13.31 -1.25
N TYR A 513 -45.43 -12.82 -1.25
CA TYR A 513 -44.80 -12.25 -2.45
C TYR A 513 -43.82 -13.24 -3.07
N ILE A 514 -43.91 -13.42 -4.36
CA ILE A 514 -43.05 -14.33 -5.13
C ILE A 514 -42.29 -13.51 -6.18
N LEU A 515 -41.00 -13.76 -6.31
CA LEU A 515 -40.20 -13.19 -7.37
C LEU A 515 -40.50 -13.91 -8.69
N LYS A 516 -41.01 -13.20 -9.66
CA LYS A 516 -41.29 -13.73 -11.00
C LYS A 516 -40.79 -12.82 -12.10
N ARG A 517 -40.43 -13.45 -13.21
CA ARG A 517 -40.12 -12.77 -14.48
C ARG A 517 -41.40 -12.19 -15.08
N GLY A 518 -41.33 -10.97 -15.58
CA GLY A 518 -42.44 -10.30 -16.27
C GLY A 518 -42.84 -11.00 -17.59
N GLN A 519 -43.91 -10.53 -18.21
CA GLN A 519 -44.41 -11.05 -19.45
C GLN A 519 -44.58 -9.92 -20.51
N GLY A 520 -44.67 -10.27 -21.78
CA GLY A 520 -44.86 -9.31 -22.86
C GLY A 520 -43.70 -8.30 -22.94
N ILE A 521 -44.01 -7.02 -22.92
CA ILE A 521 -43.00 -5.93 -22.96
C ILE A 521 -42.11 -5.88 -21.71
N ASN A 522 -42.52 -6.50 -20.59
CA ASN A 522 -41.81 -6.58 -19.35
C ASN A 522 -41.05 -7.91 -19.17
N SER A 523 -40.94 -8.72 -20.21
CA SER A 523 -40.36 -10.08 -20.16
C SER A 523 -38.88 -10.11 -19.82
N THR A 524 -38.20 -8.98 -19.78
CA THR A 524 -36.79 -8.86 -19.38
C THR A 524 -36.58 -8.50 -17.92
N ASN A 525 -37.64 -8.14 -17.20
CA ASN A 525 -37.61 -7.64 -15.82
C ASN A 525 -38.12 -8.66 -14.81
N TRP A 526 -37.82 -8.50 -13.53
CA TRP A 526 -38.35 -9.32 -12.42
C TRP A 526 -39.07 -8.47 -11.39
N TYR A 527 -40.18 -9.04 -10.92
CA TYR A 527 -41.17 -8.39 -10.06
C TYR A 527 -41.50 -9.25 -8.86
N LEU A 528 -41.73 -8.62 -7.70
CA LEU A 528 -42.41 -9.25 -6.58
C LEU A 528 -43.90 -9.15 -6.79
N ILE A 529 -44.58 -10.30 -6.92
CA ILE A 529 -46.02 -10.37 -7.15
C ILE A 529 -46.74 -11.07 -5.98
N SER A 530 -47.89 -10.56 -5.61
CA SER A 530 -48.77 -11.16 -4.57
C SER A 530 -49.98 -11.87 -5.21
N ARG A 531 -49.98 -12.05 -6.54
CA ARG A 531 -50.98 -12.78 -7.31
C ARG A 531 -50.40 -14.08 -7.84
N LYS A 532 -51.26 -15.06 -8.17
CA LYS A 532 -50.84 -16.32 -8.80
C LYS A 532 -50.36 -16.14 -10.22
N ASP A 533 -50.98 -15.25 -10.97
CA ASP A 533 -50.73 -15.05 -12.38
C ASP A 533 -50.15 -13.65 -12.62
N ILE A 534 -49.18 -13.54 -13.53
CA ILE A 534 -48.63 -12.25 -13.96
C ILE A 534 -49.62 -11.71 -15.02
N PRO A 535 -50.22 -10.52 -14.84
CA PRO A 535 -51.07 -9.94 -15.85
C PRO A 535 -50.25 -9.62 -17.11
N VAL A 536 -50.74 -10.04 -18.26
CA VAL A 536 -50.25 -9.51 -19.54
C VAL A 536 -50.75 -8.06 -19.62
N PRO A 537 -49.90 -7.05 -19.89
CA PRO A 537 -50.34 -5.67 -20.05
C PRO A 537 -51.38 -5.62 -21.21
N GLN A 538 -52.62 -5.43 -20.83
CA GLN A 538 -53.68 -5.11 -21.81
C GLN A 538 -54.15 -3.65 -21.60
N PRO A 539 -54.49 -2.92 -22.66
CA PRO A 539 -55.14 -1.64 -22.53
C PRO A 539 -56.52 -1.84 -21.87
N GLU A 540 -56.74 -1.23 -20.72
CA GLU A 540 -58.02 -1.11 -20.00
C GLU A 540 -58.94 -2.33 -20.08
N ALA A 541 -58.79 -3.31 -19.16
CA ALA A 541 -59.76 -4.36 -18.94
C ALA A 541 -60.42 -4.21 -17.58
N VAL A 542 -61.74 -4.45 -17.58
CA VAL A 542 -62.65 -4.59 -16.42
C VAL A 542 -62.01 -5.46 -15.34
N PRO A 543 -62.19 -5.18 -14.05
CA PRO A 543 -61.60 -5.96 -12.96
C PRO A 543 -62.16 -7.39 -12.98
N GLU A 544 -61.40 -8.31 -13.56
CA GLU A 544 -61.61 -9.73 -13.37
C GLU A 544 -61.15 -10.14 -11.97
N ASN A 545 -61.88 -11.03 -11.37
CA ASN A 545 -61.58 -11.54 -10.02
C ASN A 545 -60.31 -12.42 -10.09
N HIS A 546 -59.17 -11.83 -9.82
CA HIS A 546 -57.89 -12.53 -9.91
C HIS A 546 -57.57 -13.27 -8.63
N ASP A 547 -57.06 -14.49 -8.75
CA ASP A 547 -56.62 -15.31 -7.62
C ASP A 547 -55.35 -14.71 -6.98
N ASN A 548 -55.48 -14.22 -5.75
CA ASN A 548 -54.37 -13.70 -4.98
C ASN A 548 -53.48 -14.80 -4.39
N ASN A 549 -52.22 -14.58 -4.26
CA ASN A 549 -51.30 -15.46 -3.54
C ASN A 549 -51.39 -15.18 -2.03
N LEU A 550 -52.42 -15.73 -1.41
CA LEU A 550 -52.68 -15.49 0.03
C LEU A 550 -51.87 -16.41 0.92
N ARG A 551 -51.47 -15.89 2.06
CA ARG A 551 -50.75 -16.66 3.08
C ARG A 551 -51.68 -17.79 3.62
N PRO A 552 -51.22 -19.05 3.56
CA PRO A 552 -52.03 -20.19 4.07
C PRO A 552 -52.41 -20.04 5.56
N GLU A 553 -51.55 -19.37 6.32
CA GLU A 553 -51.77 -19.13 7.75
C GLU A 553 -52.99 -18.23 8.04
N ALA A 554 -53.32 -17.29 7.15
CA ALA A 554 -54.47 -16.41 7.29
C ALA A 554 -55.78 -17.22 7.37
N GLY A 555 -55.92 -18.26 6.52
CA GLY A 555 -57.04 -19.19 6.59
C GLY A 555 -57.09 -20.00 7.91
N SER A 556 -55.95 -20.40 8.42
CA SER A 556 -55.84 -21.10 9.69
C SER A 556 -56.25 -20.23 10.87
N TYR A 557 -55.91 -18.94 10.90
CA TYR A 557 -56.35 -18.00 11.93
C TYR A 557 -57.87 -17.77 11.90
N VAL A 558 -58.43 -17.56 10.68
CA VAL A 558 -59.88 -17.40 10.54
C VAL A 558 -60.63 -18.66 10.98
N ALA A 559 -60.14 -19.83 10.60
CA ALA A 559 -60.73 -21.11 11.01
C ALA A 559 -60.63 -21.35 12.52
N SER A 560 -59.47 -20.97 13.13
CA SER A 560 -59.29 -21.10 14.59
C SER A 560 -60.21 -20.16 15.36
N ILE A 561 -60.39 -18.91 14.90
CA ILE A 561 -61.33 -17.95 15.52
C ILE A 561 -62.77 -18.45 15.36
N ALA A 562 -63.15 -18.93 14.17
CA ALA A 562 -64.49 -19.51 13.94
C ALA A 562 -64.72 -20.77 14.80
N ALA A 563 -63.71 -21.60 14.94
CA ALA A 563 -63.78 -22.79 15.83
C ALA A 563 -63.92 -22.38 17.29
N ALA A 564 -63.14 -21.42 17.78
CA ALA A 564 -63.20 -20.91 19.15
C ALA A 564 -64.57 -20.30 19.45
N ASN A 565 -65.13 -19.48 18.57
CA ASN A 565 -66.41 -18.85 18.72
C ASN A 565 -67.57 -19.89 18.77
N ASN A 566 -67.40 -20.99 18.04
CA ASN A 566 -68.43 -22.07 18.02
C ASN A 566 -68.32 -23.09 19.17
N LEU A 567 -67.13 -23.19 19.79
CA LEU A 567 -66.91 -24.13 20.91
C LEU A 567 -67.73 -23.76 22.19
N PHE A 568 -67.90 -22.46 22.39
CA PHE A 568 -68.58 -21.96 23.59
C PHE A 568 -70.10 -21.76 23.39
N VAL A 569 -70.59 -22.05 22.19
CA VAL A 569 -72.06 -22.01 21.94
C VAL A 569 -72.70 -23.32 22.45
N THR A 570 -73.21 -23.28 23.65
CA THR A 570 -74.00 -24.35 24.23
C THR A 570 -75.49 -23.96 24.29
N ASN A 571 -76.37 -24.86 23.93
CA ASN A 571 -77.80 -24.62 24.07
C ASN A 571 -78.32 -25.09 25.45
N LEU A 572 -79.50 -24.63 25.82
CA LEU A 572 -80.07 -24.92 27.16
C LEU A 572 -80.20 -26.40 27.41
N TYR A 573 -80.44 -27.23 26.38
CA TYR A 573 -80.54 -28.68 26.48
C TYR A 573 -79.21 -29.38 26.77
N GLU A 574 -78.09 -28.80 26.36
CA GLU A 574 -76.76 -29.33 26.66
C GLU A 574 -76.32 -29.05 28.11
N ARG A 575 -77.01 -28.17 28.80
CA ARG A 575 -76.79 -27.85 30.21
C ARG A 575 -77.76 -28.65 31.18
N GLN A 576 -78.69 -29.40 30.63
CA GLN A 576 -79.61 -30.25 31.42
C GLN A 576 -78.92 -31.56 31.80
N GLY A 577 -78.06 -31.51 32.76
CA GLY A 577 -77.43 -32.65 33.39
C GLY A 577 -77.26 -32.48 34.87
N GLN A 578 -78.15 -31.70 35.49
CA GLN A 578 -78.31 -31.76 36.94
C GLN A 578 -79.17 -32.93 37.26
N GLU A 579 -78.57 -34.08 37.53
CA GLU A 579 -79.30 -35.16 38.29
C GLU A 579 -79.20 -34.84 39.78
N LEU A 580 -80.33 -34.62 40.36
CA LEU A 580 -80.47 -34.57 41.81
C LEU A 580 -80.07 -35.94 42.35
N TYR A 581 -78.99 -36.00 43.07
CA TYR A 581 -78.50 -37.18 43.73
C TYR A 581 -79.04 -37.19 45.19
N ILE A 582 -79.85 -38.13 45.50
CA ILE A 582 -80.34 -38.36 46.88
C ILE A 582 -79.34 -39.25 47.60
N SER A 583 -78.69 -38.73 48.60
CA SER A 583 -77.77 -39.51 49.42
C SER A 583 -78.55 -40.60 50.18
N HIS A 584 -78.26 -41.83 49.85
CA HIS A 584 -78.89 -42.99 50.56
C HIS A 584 -78.49 -43.07 52.03
N MET A 585 -77.55 -42.29 52.51
CA MET A 585 -77.11 -42.26 53.89
C MET A 585 -77.79 -41.17 54.74
N THR A 586 -78.16 -40.06 54.17
CA THR A 586 -78.71 -38.91 54.89
C THR A 586 -80.09 -38.51 54.45
N GLY A 587 -80.64 -39.03 53.36
CA GLY A 587 -81.92 -38.66 52.80
C GLY A 587 -82.02 -37.23 52.25
N GLU A 588 -80.89 -36.52 52.17
CA GLU A 588 -80.78 -35.12 51.62
C GLU A 588 -80.53 -35.13 50.13
N GLU A 589 -81.16 -34.22 49.43
CA GLU A 589 -80.90 -33.93 48.03
C GLU A 589 -79.60 -33.07 47.91
N ASN A 590 -78.60 -33.62 47.28
CA ASN A 590 -77.37 -32.91 47.01
C ASN A 590 -77.18 -32.67 45.48
N GLU A 591 -76.82 -31.48 45.12
CA GLU A 591 -76.46 -31.17 43.74
C GLU A 591 -75.06 -31.73 43.45
N ALA A 592 -74.92 -32.60 42.43
CA ALA A 592 -73.64 -33.07 41.98
C ALA A 592 -72.98 -31.96 41.16
N GLY A 593 -71.96 -31.31 41.74
CA GLY A 593 -71.32 -30.09 41.18
C GLY A 593 -70.30 -30.30 40.05
N ILE A 594 -70.08 -31.52 39.52
CA ILE A 594 -69.14 -31.77 38.48
C ILE A 594 -69.75 -32.58 37.34
N TRP A 595 -69.88 -31.97 36.21
CA TRP A 595 -70.20 -32.66 34.95
C TRP A 595 -69.13 -32.49 33.92
N MET A 596 -68.84 -33.49 33.10
CA MET A 596 -67.89 -33.47 32.02
C MET A 596 -68.63 -33.66 30.71
N TYR A 597 -68.37 -32.73 29.81
CA TYR A 597 -68.96 -32.74 28.48
C TYR A 597 -67.89 -32.75 27.42
N ASN A 598 -67.92 -33.69 26.47
CA ASN A 598 -66.99 -33.79 25.40
C ASN A 598 -67.72 -33.56 24.05
N LYS A 599 -67.39 -32.48 23.36
CA LYS A 599 -67.98 -32.12 22.05
C LYS A 599 -66.90 -31.99 20.98
N GLY A 600 -66.93 -32.90 20.04
CA GLY A 600 -66.12 -32.84 18.85
C GLY A 600 -66.89 -32.23 17.70
N LYS A 601 -66.31 -31.25 17.02
CA LYS A 601 -66.91 -30.67 15.83
C LYS A 601 -65.88 -30.66 14.65
N HIS A 602 -66.31 -31.13 13.50
CA HIS A 602 -65.58 -31.12 12.27
C HIS A 602 -65.94 -29.85 11.50
N ASN A 603 -64.96 -28.95 11.26
CA ASN A 603 -65.16 -27.73 10.50
C ASN A 603 -64.38 -27.82 9.21
N ARG A 604 -65.06 -27.47 8.10
CA ARG A 604 -64.44 -27.23 6.79
C ARG A 604 -64.69 -25.77 6.44
N TRP A 605 -63.64 -25.06 6.14
CA TRP A 605 -63.74 -23.70 5.64
C TRP A 605 -63.09 -23.58 4.29
N ARG A 606 -63.68 -22.83 3.37
CA ARG A 606 -63.12 -22.48 2.06
C ARG A 606 -63.37 -21.00 1.83
N ASP A 607 -62.38 -20.32 1.30
CA ASP A 607 -62.61 -19.05 0.63
C ASP A 607 -62.96 -19.29 -0.85
N ASN A 608 -63.39 -18.26 -1.54
CA ASN A 608 -63.71 -18.36 -2.98
C ASN A 608 -62.44 -18.39 -3.86
N SER A 609 -61.24 -18.20 -3.30
CA SER A 609 -59.99 -18.20 -4.02
C SER A 609 -59.45 -19.59 -4.38
N SER A 610 -60.05 -20.64 -3.89
CA SER A 610 -59.60 -22.03 -3.98
C SER A 610 -58.23 -22.32 -3.33
N GLN A 611 -57.56 -21.33 -2.79
CA GLN A 611 -56.24 -21.43 -2.17
C GLN A 611 -56.31 -21.75 -0.67
N LEU A 612 -57.28 -21.16 0.03
CA LEU A 612 -57.43 -21.34 1.48
C LEU A 612 -58.46 -22.41 1.77
N ARG A 613 -57.96 -23.58 2.18
CA ARG A 613 -58.80 -24.70 2.65
C ARG A 613 -58.32 -25.10 4.03
N THR A 614 -59.17 -25.06 5.04
CA THR A 614 -58.84 -25.63 6.33
C THR A 614 -59.77 -26.80 6.68
N ARG A 615 -59.18 -27.78 7.31
CA ARG A 615 -59.86 -28.94 7.87
C ARG A 615 -59.39 -29.11 9.32
N GLY A 616 -60.24 -28.84 10.26
CA GLY A 616 -59.90 -28.91 11.67
C GLY A 616 -60.89 -29.72 12.46
N ILE A 617 -60.40 -30.37 13.50
CA ILE A 617 -61.22 -31.01 14.53
C ILE A 617 -61.03 -30.17 15.79
N ALA A 618 -62.11 -29.61 16.34
CA ALA A 618 -62.10 -28.95 17.62
C ALA A 618 -62.77 -29.83 18.66
N THR A 619 -62.11 -30.06 19.74
CA THR A 619 -62.66 -30.85 20.88
C THR A 619 -62.65 -29.96 22.10
N LEU A 620 -63.81 -29.86 22.78
CA LEU A 620 -63.95 -29.23 24.09
C LEU A 620 -64.15 -30.36 25.11
N CYS A 621 -63.30 -30.38 26.11
CA CYS A 621 -63.38 -31.28 27.23
C CYS A 621 -63.87 -30.55 28.48
#